data_550cd2e619bebd0505cc1c8a8503899f
#
_entry.id   550cd2e619bebd0505cc1c8a8503899f
#
_cell.length_a   1.000
_cell.length_b   1.000
_cell.length_c   1.000
_cell.angle_alpha   90.00
_cell.angle_beta   90.00
_cell.angle_gamma   90.00
#
_symmetry.space_group_name_H-M   'P 1'
#
loop_
_entity.id
_entity.type
_entity.pdbx_description
1 polymer ?
#
loop_
_entity_poly.entity_id
_entity_poly.type
_entity_poly.pdbx_seq_one_letter_code
_entity_poly.pdbx_strand_id
1 'polypeptide(L)'
;FRSSRAVACCAVLFLLQKPGCMLRVTGLSALKPDGKLIRRILRVGIPAGIENGMFQIGKLSVASLTSTLGTAAIAANAVANTTSTFLNIPASAVGMAVLTVVGQCLGAGEKEQAVWYARRLLLVAYCGAWVMNLSAFFFADRWALSWFSLSPEASAMALEVMMWFNIVSLFFWPSSFTLPNILRAAGDASFTMTVSIVSMWVFRVGFCYLWVLKMGGGLLSIWMGMYLDWAFRSICFVVRFVRGKWLEQKVI
;
A
#
# COMPACT_ATOMS: atom_id res chain seq x y z
N PHE A 1 2.88 -23.53 -0.52
CA PHE A 1 3.44 -22.19 -0.30
C PHE A 1 4.99 -22.15 -0.23
N ARG A 2 5.66 -23.11 0.45
CA ARG A 2 7.14 -23.15 0.51
C ARG A 2 7.75 -23.63 -0.80
N SER A 3 7.17 -24.66 -1.43
CA SER A 3 7.63 -25.21 -2.71
C SER A 3 7.51 -24.22 -3.88
N SER A 4 6.42 -23.45 -3.96
CA SER A 4 6.26 -22.47 -5.04
C SER A 4 7.27 -21.32 -4.94
N ARG A 5 7.63 -20.87 -3.73
CA ARG A 5 8.67 -19.88 -3.55
C ARG A 5 10.07 -20.40 -3.85
N ALA A 6 10.35 -21.66 -3.53
CA ALA A 6 11.61 -22.31 -3.90
C ALA A 6 11.77 -22.42 -5.42
N VAL A 7 10.71 -22.85 -6.13
CA VAL A 7 10.71 -22.91 -7.60
C VAL A 7 10.91 -21.52 -8.20
N ALA A 8 10.22 -20.48 -7.69
CA ALA A 8 10.40 -19.11 -8.15
C ALA A 8 11.83 -18.60 -7.92
N CYS A 9 12.43 -18.92 -6.77
CA CYS A 9 13.81 -18.58 -6.46
C CYS A 9 14.79 -19.25 -7.45
N CYS A 10 14.64 -20.55 -7.69
CA CYS A 10 15.45 -21.27 -8.66
C CYS A 10 15.30 -20.73 -10.09
N ALA A 11 14.06 -20.40 -10.49
CA ALA A 11 13.81 -19.80 -11.82
C ALA A 11 14.50 -18.44 -11.97
N VAL A 12 14.42 -17.57 -10.96
CA VAL A 12 15.11 -16.26 -10.99
C VAL A 12 16.62 -16.44 -11.02
N LEU A 13 17.19 -17.32 -10.19
CA LEU A 13 18.63 -17.59 -10.20
C LEU A 13 19.09 -18.14 -11.56
N PHE A 14 18.32 -19.03 -12.18
CA PHE A 14 18.60 -19.54 -13.52
C PHE A 14 18.56 -18.44 -14.58
N LEU A 15 17.57 -17.53 -14.52
CA LEU A 15 17.49 -16.38 -15.43
C LEU A 15 18.66 -15.43 -15.26
N LEU A 16 19.13 -15.18 -14.03
CA LEU A 16 20.29 -14.31 -13.76
C LEU A 16 21.64 -14.92 -14.21
N GLN A 17 21.69 -16.23 -14.50
CA GLN A 17 22.87 -16.89 -15.04
C GLN A 17 22.92 -16.89 -16.57
N LYS A 18 21.83 -16.55 -17.27
CA LYS A 18 21.80 -16.52 -18.73
C LYS A 18 22.75 -15.47 -19.30
N PRO A 19 23.57 -15.82 -20.30
CA PRO A 19 24.36 -14.85 -21.03
C PRO A 19 23.44 -13.87 -21.77
N GLY A 20 23.59 -12.57 -21.52
CA GLY A 20 22.73 -11.51 -22.08
C GLY A 20 21.85 -10.77 -21.08
N CYS A 21 21.75 -11.22 -19.83
CA CYS A 21 21.11 -10.42 -18.78
C CYS A 21 22.00 -9.25 -18.36
N MET A 22 21.38 -8.07 -18.22
CA MET A 22 22.01 -6.83 -17.74
C MET A 22 22.61 -6.99 -16.33
N LEU A 23 22.04 -7.88 -15.53
CA LEU A 23 22.51 -8.27 -14.19
C LEU A 23 22.91 -9.74 -14.26
N ARG A 24 24.21 -10.03 -14.11
CA ARG A 24 24.74 -11.39 -14.12
C ARG A 24 25.43 -11.69 -12.80
N VAL A 25 24.97 -12.73 -12.12
CA VAL A 25 25.67 -13.27 -10.94
C VAL A 25 26.68 -14.33 -11.41
N THR A 26 27.95 -13.99 -11.46
CA THR A 26 29.02 -14.85 -12.00
C THR A 26 29.59 -15.86 -11.01
N GLY A 27 29.17 -15.85 -9.77
CA GLY A 27 29.56 -16.83 -8.74
C GLY A 27 29.38 -16.30 -7.31
N LEU A 28 29.16 -17.17 -6.38
CA LEU A 28 29.04 -16.83 -4.94
C LEU A 28 30.33 -16.23 -4.35
N SER A 29 31.47 -16.55 -4.92
CA SER A 29 32.78 -16.01 -4.53
C SER A 29 33.00 -14.53 -4.90
N ALA A 30 32.21 -14.00 -5.84
CA ALA A 30 32.22 -12.58 -6.22
C ALA A 30 31.44 -11.68 -5.27
N LEU A 31 30.65 -12.24 -4.37
CA LEU A 31 29.86 -11.54 -3.36
C LEU A 31 30.74 -11.08 -2.19
N LYS A 32 31.60 -10.10 -2.41
CA LYS A 32 32.27 -9.41 -1.31
C LYS A 32 31.31 -8.38 -0.73
N PRO A 33 30.98 -8.45 0.58
CA PRO A 33 30.10 -7.48 1.21
C PRO A 33 30.78 -6.10 1.22
N ASP A 34 30.21 -5.14 0.49
CA ASP A 34 30.62 -3.74 0.55
C ASP A 34 29.81 -3.01 1.63
N GLY A 35 30.47 -2.67 2.74
CA GLY A 35 29.86 -2.00 3.87
C GLY A 35 29.25 -0.63 3.52
N LYS A 36 29.80 0.08 2.51
CA LYS A 36 29.26 1.35 2.05
C LYS A 36 27.93 1.13 1.30
N LEU A 37 27.87 0.14 0.44
CA LEU A 37 26.67 -0.22 -0.30
C LEU A 37 25.58 -0.75 0.63
N ILE A 38 25.95 -1.62 1.57
CA ILE A 38 25.04 -2.16 2.60
C ILE A 38 24.42 -1.00 3.40
N ARG A 39 25.25 -0.06 3.87
CA ARG A 39 24.76 1.10 4.63
C ARG A 39 23.77 1.96 3.83
N ARG A 40 24.00 2.14 2.52
CA ARG A 40 23.07 2.86 1.65
C ARG A 40 21.74 2.13 1.49
N ILE A 41 21.78 0.83 1.25
CA ILE A 41 20.57 -0.01 1.16
C ILE A 41 19.78 0.04 2.47
N LEU A 42 20.46 -0.13 3.61
CA LEU A 42 19.83 -0.13 4.92
C LEU A 42 19.26 1.24 5.31
N ARG A 43 19.83 2.35 4.83
CA ARG A 43 19.32 3.70 5.09
C ARG A 43 17.89 3.89 4.54
N VAL A 44 17.53 3.21 3.46
CA VAL A 44 16.18 3.22 2.90
C VAL A 44 15.37 2.03 3.39
N GLY A 45 16.01 0.88 3.51
CA GLY A 45 15.35 -0.38 3.89
C GLY A 45 14.88 -0.41 5.34
N ILE A 46 15.66 0.11 6.29
CA ILE A 46 15.28 0.13 7.71
C ILE A 46 14.01 0.96 7.95
N PRO A 47 13.89 2.23 7.48
CA PRO A 47 12.64 2.97 7.62
C PRO A 47 11.43 2.26 7.02
N ALA A 48 11.58 1.71 5.82
CA ALA A 48 10.51 0.96 5.16
C ALA A 48 10.15 -0.33 5.92
N GLY A 49 11.14 -1.02 6.49
CA GLY A 49 10.93 -2.20 7.34
C GLY A 49 10.18 -1.87 8.63
N ILE A 50 10.57 -0.81 9.31
CA ILE A 50 9.89 -0.32 10.53
C ILE A 50 8.45 0.09 10.19
N GLU A 51 8.23 0.85 9.11
CA GLU A 51 6.90 1.23 8.65
C GLU A 51 6.02 0.01 8.44
N ASN A 52 6.50 -1.00 7.70
CA ASN A 52 5.75 -2.23 7.45
C ASN A 52 5.47 -3.02 8.75
N GLY A 53 6.45 -3.12 9.66
CA GLY A 53 6.29 -3.78 10.95
C GLY A 53 5.22 -3.11 11.80
N MET A 54 5.30 -1.79 11.96
CA MET A 54 4.31 -1.00 12.71
C MET A 54 2.92 -1.08 12.08
N PHE A 55 2.86 -1.15 10.74
CA PHE A 55 1.60 -1.32 10.02
C PHE A 55 0.96 -2.69 10.30
N GLN A 56 1.75 -3.75 10.40
CA GLN A 56 1.23 -5.08 10.73
C GLN A 56 0.74 -5.16 12.19
N ILE A 57 1.46 -4.56 13.12
CA ILE A 57 1.02 -4.48 14.53
C ILE A 57 -0.31 -3.72 14.62
N GLY A 58 -0.43 -2.55 13.95
CA GLY A 58 -1.67 -1.79 13.91
C GLY A 58 -2.83 -2.58 13.28
N LYS A 59 -2.60 -3.33 12.21
CA LYS A 59 -3.61 -4.21 11.62
C LYS A 59 -4.08 -5.31 12.58
N LEU A 60 -3.16 -5.92 13.33
CA LEU A 60 -3.49 -6.93 14.35
C LEU A 60 -4.33 -6.32 15.47
N SER A 61 -3.98 -5.12 15.95
CA SER A 61 -4.76 -4.39 16.96
C SER A 61 -6.19 -4.12 16.49
N VAL A 62 -6.37 -3.65 15.26
CA VAL A 62 -7.69 -3.41 14.66
C VAL A 62 -8.45 -4.72 14.43
N ALA A 63 -7.78 -5.80 14.03
CA ALA A 63 -8.40 -7.12 13.89
C ALA A 63 -8.88 -7.67 15.23
N SER A 64 -8.10 -7.50 16.30
CA SER A 64 -8.53 -7.82 17.67
C SER A 64 -9.78 -7.04 18.07
N LEU A 65 -9.83 -5.74 17.76
CA LEU A 65 -11.03 -4.92 18.02
C LEU A 65 -12.23 -5.40 17.19
N THR A 66 -12.04 -5.79 15.93
CA THR A 66 -13.12 -6.34 15.10
C THR A 66 -13.71 -7.63 15.70
N SER A 67 -12.88 -8.45 16.35
CA SER A 67 -13.36 -9.71 16.96
C SER A 67 -14.32 -9.49 18.13
N THR A 68 -14.29 -8.33 18.77
CA THR A 68 -15.24 -7.98 19.84
C THR A 68 -16.65 -7.66 19.32
N LEU A 69 -16.80 -7.40 18.01
CA LEU A 69 -18.07 -7.07 17.37
C LEU A 69 -18.89 -8.30 16.94
N GLY A 70 -18.39 -9.50 17.20
CA GLY A 70 -19.09 -10.74 16.88
C GLY A 70 -18.72 -11.37 15.53
N THR A 71 -19.22 -12.58 15.31
CA THR A 71 -18.84 -13.41 14.15
C THR A 71 -19.31 -12.84 12.81
N ALA A 72 -20.47 -12.19 12.76
CA ALA A 72 -20.99 -11.54 11.56
C ALA A 72 -20.06 -10.40 11.11
N ALA A 73 -19.57 -9.58 12.04
CA ALA A 73 -18.63 -8.50 11.75
C ALA A 73 -17.26 -9.03 11.28
N ILE A 74 -16.77 -10.13 11.85
CA ILE A 74 -15.53 -10.79 11.41
C ILE A 74 -15.67 -11.25 9.95
N ALA A 75 -16.77 -11.93 9.62
CA ALA A 75 -17.04 -12.43 8.29
C ALA A 75 -17.18 -11.28 7.27
N ALA A 76 -17.95 -10.25 7.60
CA ALA A 76 -18.11 -9.04 6.79
C ALA A 76 -16.76 -8.34 6.54
N ASN A 77 -15.96 -8.18 7.59
CA ASN A 77 -14.62 -7.58 7.49
C ASN A 77 -13.66 -8.39 6.61
N ALA A 78 -13.70 -9.73 6.70
CA ALA A 78 -12.87 -10.59 5.86
C ALA A 78 -13.22 -10.45 4.38
N VAL A 79 -14.50 -10.45 4.04
CA VAL A 79 -14.98 -10.25 2.66
C VAL A 79 -14.64 -8.85 2.17
N ALA A 80 -14.90 -7.81 2.95
CA ALA A 80 -14.58 -6.44 2.59
C ALA A 80 -13.07 -6.24 2.37
N ASN A 81 -12.20 -6.80 3.21
CA ASN A 81 -10.74 -6.74 3.02
C ASN A 81 -10.28 -7.50 1.77
N THR A 82 -10.85 -8.67 1.48
CA THR A 82 -10.50 -9.44 0.28
C THR A 82 -10.88 -8.68 -0.98
N THR A 83 -12.11 -8.19 -1.03
CA THR A 83 -12.62 -7.42 -2.17
C THR A 83 -11.84 -6.11 -2.35
N SER A 84 -11.58 -5.37 -1.28
CA SER A 84 -10.80 -4.12 -1.34
C SER A 84 -9.38 -4.36 -1.84
N THR A 85 -8.75 -5.47 -1.45
CA THR A 85 -7.44 -5.87 -1.96
C THR A 85 -7.47 -6.11 -3.45
N PHE A 86 -8.48 -6.83 -3.93
CA PHE A 86 -8.67 -7.11 -5.35
C PHE A 86 -8.87 -5.82 -6.17
N LEU A 87 -9.73 -4.92 -5.71
CA LEU A 87 -10.02 -3.65 -6.38
C LEU A 87 -8.79 -2.73 -6.50
N ASN A 88 -7.85 -2.85 -5.58
CA ASN A 88 -6.64 -2.02 -5.56
C ASN A 88 -5.43 -2.65 -6.28
N ILE A 89 -5.56 -3.84 -6.88
CA ILE A 89 -4.47 -4.50 -7.62
C ILE A 89 -3.86 -3.61 -8.70
N PRO A 90 -4.64 -2.98 -9.62
CA PRO A 90 -4.04 -2.18 -10.69
C PRO A 90 -3.23 -1.00 -10.16
N ALA A 91 -3.77 -0.28 -9.19
CA ALA A 91 -3.07 0.86 -8.60
C ALA A 91 -1.83 0.44 -7.78
N SER A 92 -1.86 -0.73 -7.13
CA SER A 92 -0.70 -1.33 -6.46
C SER A 92 0.41 -1.71 -7.45
N ALA A 93 0.03 -2.29 -8.59
CA ALA A 93 0.97 -2.65 -9.65
C ALA A 93 1.68 -1.41 -10.21
N VAL A 94 0.92 -0.35 -10.48
CA VAL A 94 1.50 0.94 -10.88
C VAL A 94 2.41 1.50 -9.79
N GLY A 95 2.05 1.35 -8.51
CA GLY A 95 2.87 1.78 -7.38
C GLY A 95 4.24 1.12 -7.34
N MET A 96 4.36 -0.15 -7.71
CA MET A 96 5.65 -0.84 -7.84
C MET A 96 6.44 -0.34 -9.07
N ALA A 97 5.78 -0.13 -10.20
CA ALA A 97 6.42 0.40 -11.40
C ALA A 97 6.97 1.82 -11.18
N VAL A 98 6.22 2.67 -10.49
CA VAL A 98 6.63 4.02 -10.11
C VAL A 98 7.97 4.03 -9.38
N LEU A 99 8.14 3.15 -8.40
CA LEU A 99 9.37 3.07 -7.61
C LEU A 99 10.60 2.84 -8.50
N THR A 100 10.46 1.96 -9.49
CA THR A 100 11.54 1.64 -10.43
C THR A 100 11.79 2.77 -11.45
N VAL A 101 10.73 3.24 -12.12
CA VAL A 101 10.86 4.24 -13.18
C VAL A 101 11.38 5.58 -12.64
N VAL A 102 10.77 6.08 -11.56
CA VAL A 102 11.20 7.35 -10.94
C VAL A 102 12.60 7.22 -10.36
N GLY A 103 12.92 6.06 -9.73
CA GLY A 103 14.25 5.79 -9.21
C GLY A 103 15.34 5.80 -10.31
N GLN A 104 15.06 5.22 -11.48
CA GLN A 104 15.96 5.24 -12.61
C GLN A 104 16.18 6.66 -13.17
N CYS A 105 15.11 7.44 -13.34
CA CYS A 105 15.22 8.82 -13.80
C CYS A 105 16.05 9.69 -12.85
N LEU A 106 15.81 9.55 -11.53
CA LEU A 106 16.58 10.29 -10.52
C LEU A 106 18.04 9.82 -10.45
N GLY A 107 18.29 8.51 -10.62
CA GLY A 107 19.64 7.95 -10.68
C GLY A 107 20.43 8.43 -11.92
N ALA A 108 19.75 8.69 -13.03
CA ALA A 108 20.32 9.30 -14.23
C ALA A 108 20.49 10.84 -14.13
N GLY A 109 20.01 11.47 -13.06
CA GLY A 109 20.03 12.93 -12.88
C GLY A 109 18.89 13.69 -13.58
N GLU A 110 17.98 12.99 -14.26
CA GLU A 110 16.90 13.52 -15.09
C GLU A 110 15.66 13.88 -14.23
N LYS A 111 15.76 14.97 -13.49
CA LYS A 111 14.69 15.41 -12.54
C LYS A 111 13.36 15.75 -13.24
N GLU A 112 13.42 16.37 -14.41
CA GLU A 112 12.22 16.76 -15.17
C GLU A 112 11.47 15.53 -15.65
N GLN A 113 12.17 14.53 -16.16
CA GLN A 113 11.60 13.25 -16.57
C GLN A 113 11.00 12.51 -15.36
N ALA A 114 11.69 12.52 -14.22
CA ALA A 114 11.18 11.92 -12.99
C ALA A 114 9.83 12.53 -12.57
N VAL A 115 9.68 13.85 -12.62
CA VAL A 115 8.41 14.54 -12.32
C VAL A 115 7.34 14.21 -13.37
N TRP A 116 7.71 14.16 -14.63
CA TRP A 116 6.78 13.84 -15.72
C TRP A 116 6.22 12.42 -15.56
N TYR A 117 7.11 11.42 -15.38
CA TYR A 117 6.69 10.03 -15.15
C TYR A 117 5.91 9.87 -13.86
N ALA A 118 6.32 10.53 -12.77
CA ALA A 118 5.61 10.49 -11.50
C ALA A 118 4.15 10.94 -11.64
N ARG A 119 3.89 12.06 -12.32
CA ARG A 119 2.53 12.57 -12.57
C ARG A 119 1.72 11.64 -13.46
N ARG A 120 2.31 11.15 -14.56
CA ARG A 120 1.62 10.27 -15.51
C ARG A 120 1.27 8.91 -14.89
N LEU A 121 2.21 8.31 -14.17
CA LEU A 121 1.97 7.03 -13.51
C LEU A 121 0.98 7.17 -12.35
N LEU A 122 1.00 8.28 -11.62
CA LEU A 122 -0.02 8.55 -10.60
C LEU A 122 -1.41 8.67 -11.22
N LEU A 123 -1.53 9.35 -12.37
CA LEU A 123 -2.79 9.44 -13.13
C LEU A 123 -3.25 8.06 -13.60
N VAL A 124 -2.35 7.22 -14.11
CA VAL A 124 -2.67 5.83 -14.48
C VAL A 124 -3.16 5.03 -13.28
N ALA A 125 -2.54 5.22 -12.09
CA ALA A 125 -2.99 4.57 -10.85
C ALA A 125 -4.41 5.02 -10.47
N TYR A 126 -4.74 6.32 -10.62
CA TYR A 126 -6.09 6.82 -10.41
C TYR A 126 -7.08 6.24 -11.42
N CYS A 127 -6.76 6.24 -12.70
CA CYS A 127 -7.62 5.65 -13.73
C CYS A 127 -7.89 4.17 -13.47
N GLY A 128 -6.86 3.39 -13.13
CA GLY A 128 -7.00 1.98 -12.79
C GLY A 128 -7.86 1.75 -11.55
N ALA A 129 -7.64 2.56 -10.50
CA ALA A 129 -8.47 2.51 -9.30
C ALA A 129 -9.93 2.89 -9.59
N TRP A 130 -10.15 3.93 -10.40
CA TRP A 130 -11.51 4.37 -10.76
C TRP A 130 -12.27 3.30 -11.55
N VAL A 131 -11.65 2.71 -12.58
CA VAL A 131 -12.27 1.64 -13.36
C VAL A 131 -12.71 0.48 -12.46
N MET A 132 -11.84 0.02 -11.55
CA MET A 132 -12.15 -1.10 -10.66
C MET A 132 -13.21 -0.73 -9.60
N ASN A 133 -13.06 0.43 -8.95
CA ASN A 133 -13.99 0.82 -7.89
C ASN A 133 -15.36 1.22 -8.43
N LEU A 134 -15.44 1.88 -9.59
CA LEU A 134 -16.74 2.20 -10.23
C LEU A 134 -17.42 0.92 -10.72
N SER A 135 -16.69 -0.03 -11.33
CA SER A 135 -17.28 -1.32 -11.71
C SER A 135 -17.83 -2.06 -10.48
N ALA A 136 -17.08 -2.09 -9.37
CA ALA A 136 -17.54 -2.69 -8.13
C ALA A 136 -18.74 -1.97 -7.53
N PHE A 137 -18.80 -0.64 -7.60
CA PHE A 137 -19.93 0.15 -7.11
C PHE A 137 -21.25 -0.19 -7.85
N PHE A 138 -21.19 -0.35 -9.18
CA PHE A 138 -22.36 -0.69 -9.98
C PHE A 138 -22.76 -2.17 -9.91
N PHE A 139 -21.82 -3.05 -9.60
CA PHE A 139 -22.04 -4.50 -9.58
C PHE A 139 -21.86 -5.13 -8.20
N ALA A 140 -21.79 -4.34 -7.12
CA ALA A 140 -21.49 -4.81 -5.76
C ALA A 140 -22.40 -5.94 -5.30
N ASP A 141 -23.71 -5.84 -5.56
CA ASP A 141 -24.69 -6.84 -5.19
C ASP A 141 -24.47 -8.20 -5.87
N ARG A 142 -23.91 -8.19 -7.08
CA ARG A 142 -23.66 -9.42 -7.87
C ARG A 142 -22.26 -9.97 -7.67
N TRP A 143 -21.26 -9.14 -7.37
CA TRP A 143 -19.86 -9.55 -7.28
C TRP A 143 -19.45 -10.00 -5.88
N ALA A 144 -19.80 -9.23 -4.85
CA ALA A 144 -19.30 -9.52 -3.52
C ALA A 144 -20.12 -10.56 -2.77
N LEU A 145 -21.44 -10.60 -3.00
CA LEU A 145 -22.34 -11.46 -2.22
C LEU A 145 -22.53 -12.85 -2.84
N SER A 146 -22.50 -12.96 -4.17
CA SER A 146 -22.71 -14.26 -4.84
C SER A 146 -21.55 -15.25 -4.65
N TRP A 147 -20.34 -14.73 -4.36
CA TRP A 147 -19.14 -15.57 -4.20
C TRP A 147 -18.89 -16.00 -2.76
N PHE A 148 -19.54 -15.34 -1.80
CA PHE A 148 -19.38 -15.62 -0.38
C PHE A 148 -20.74 -15.96 0.22
N SER A 149 -20.87 -17.15 0.82
CA SER A 149 -22.07 -17.56 1.55
C SER A 149 -22.11 -16.86 2.91
N LEU A 150 -22.49 -15.58 2.92
CA LEU A 150 -22.61 -14.76 4.12
C LEU A 150 -24.02 -14.89 4.72
N SER A 151 -24.12 -14.71 6.05
CA SER A 151 -25.41 -14.48 6.68
C SER A 151 -26.02 -13.14 6.22
N PRO A 152 -27.35 -12.95 6.27
CA PRO A 152 -27.98 -11.69 5.87
C PRO A 152 -27.40 -10.47 6.61
N GLU A 153 -27.10 -10.64 7.90
CA GLU A 153 -26.50 -9.61 8.74
C GLU A 153 -25.08 -9.26 8.29
N ALA A 154 -24.23 -10.26 8.07
CA ALA A 154 -22.86 -10.05 7.57
C ALA A 154 -22.83 -9.43 6.18
N SER A 155 -23.79 -9.81 5.33
CA SER A 155 -23.95 -9.22 3.99
C SER A 155 -24.28 -7.74 4.05
N ALA A 156 -25.23 -7.35 4.90
CA ALA A 156 -25.60 -5.94 5.06
C ALA A 156 -24.41 -5.09 5.55
N MET A 157 -23.68 -5.57 6.57
CA MET A 157 -22.46 -4.90 7.06
C MET A 157 -21.37 -4.80 5.99
N ALA A 158 -21.15 -5.87 5.22
CA ALA A 158 -20.15 -5.88 4.16
C ALA A 158 -20.48 -4.88 3.04
N LEU A 159 -21.75 -4.83 2.60
CA LEU A 159 -22.21 -3.88 1.60
C LEU A 159 -22.03 -2.43 2.05
N GLU A 160 -22.44 -2.12 3.27
CA GLU A 160 -22.31 -0.77 3.83
C GLU A 160 -20.84 -0.32 3.83
N VAL A 161 -19.95 -1.16 4.33
CA VAL A 161 -18.51 -0.89 4.35
C VAL A 161 -17.95 -0.74 2.95
N MET A 162 -18.33 -1.60 2.00
CA MET A 162 -17.84 -1.56 0.64
C MET A 162 -18.32 -0.34 -0.15
N MET A 163 -19.55 0.13 0.07
CA MET A 163 -20.04 1.37 -0.53
C MET A 163 -19.17 2.57 -0.14
N TRP A 164 -18.92 2.74 1.16
CA TRP A 164 -18.04 3.79 1.65
C TRP A 164 -16.60 3.61 1.17
N PHE A 165 -16.11 2.37 1.16
CA PHE A 165 -14.77 2.05 0.64
C PHE A 165 -14.60 2.50 -0.81
N ASN A 166 -15.54 2.18 -1.70
CA ASN A 166 -15.47 2.55 -3.10
C ASN A 166 -15.39 4.07 -3.27
N ILE A 167 -16.23 4.83 -2.55
CA ILE A 167 -16.23 6.29 -2.62
C ILE A 167 -14.90 6.86 -2.14
N VAL A 168 -14.43 6.46 -0.97
CA VAL A 168 -13.21 7.00 -0.37
C VAL A 168 -11.96 6.58 -1.14
N SER A 169 -11.93 5.34 -1.65
CA SER A 169 -10.81 4.80 -2.42
C SER A 169 -10.58 5.58 -3.72
N LEU A 170 -11.65 6.05 -4.39
CA LEU A 170 -11.55 6.87 -5.61
C LEU A 170 -10.67 8.11 -5.42
N PHE A 171 -10.74 8.74 -4.25
CA PHE A 171 -10.05 10.01 -3.98
C PHE A 171 -8.71 9.82 -3.28
N PHE A 172 -8.65 8.94 -2.28
CA PHE A 172 -7.52 8.93 -1.35
C PHE A 172 -6.57 7.75 -1.52
N TRP A 173 -7.00 6.63 -2.10
CA TRP A 173 -6.16 5.43 -2.11
C TRP A 173 -4.87 5.59 -2.95
N PRO A 174 -4.90 6.08 -4.22
CA PRO A 174 -3.68 6.22 -5.01
C PRO A 174 -2.69 7.24 -4.40
N SER A 175 -3.19 8.35 -3.86
CA SER A 175 -2.33 9.34 -3.19
C SER A 175 -1.78 8.85 -1.84
N SER A 176 -2.49 7.96 -1.14
CA SER A 176 -2.01 7.39 0.12
C SER A 176 -1.01 6.25 -0.04
N PHE A 177 -1.08 5.49 -1.15
CA PHE A 177 -0.28 4.27 -1.34
C PHE A 177 0.66 4.30 -2.54
N THR A 178 0.28 4.94 -3.66
CA THR A 178 1.15 5.05 -4.84
C THR A 178 2.10 6.24 -4.71
N LEU A 179 1.63 7.40 -4.25
CA LEU A 179 2.44 8.60 -4.13
C LEU A 179 3.64 8.45 -3.16
N PRO A 180 3.54 7.78 -1.98
CA PRO A 180 4.70 7.56 -1.14
C PRO A 180 5.80 6.72 -1.81
N ASN A 181 5.47 5.88 -2.79
CA ASN A 181 6.49 5.15 -3.55
C ASN A 181 7.34 6.09 -4.42
N ILE A 182 6.75 7.19 -4.94
CA ILE A 182 7.49 8.26 -5.63
C ILE A 182 8.48 8.92 -4.66
N LEU A 183 8.01 9.27 -3.46
CA LEU A 183 8.85 9.91 -2.44
C LEU A 183 9.97 8.97 -1.96
N ARG A 184 9.69 7.68 -1.81
CA ARG A 184 10.70 6.66 -1.45
C ARG A 184 11.73 6.47 -2.57
N ALA A 185 11.32 6.48 -3.83
CA ALA A 185 12.22 6.42 -4.98
C ALA A 185 13.22 7.59 -4.97
N ALA A 186 12.80 8.73 -4.47
CA ALA A 186 13.64 9.92 -4.31
C ALA A 186 14.47 9.95 -3.00
N GLY A 187 14.43 8.88 -2.19
CA GLY A 187 15.18 8.80 -0.92
C GLY A 187 14.47 9.40 0.29
N ASP A 188 13.23 9.94 0.14
CA ASP A 188 12.47 10.55 1.24
C ASP A 188 11.67 9.51 2.06
N ALA A 189 12.30 8.35 2.31
CA ALA A 189 11.69 7.21 3.01
C ALA A 189 11.37 7.52 4.48
N SER A 190 12.19 8.34 5.14
CA SER A 190 11.97 8.71 6.54
C SER A 190 10.73 9.55 6.74
N PHE A 191 10.43 10.47 5.82
CA PHE A 191 9.20 11.26 5.85
C PHE A 191 7.97 10.37 5.65
N THR A 192 8.01 9.49 4.64
CA THR A 192 6.88 8.58 4.38
C THR A 192 6.64 7.64 5.56
N MET A 193 7.69 7.11 6.18
CA MET A 193 7.62 6.28 7.38
C MET A 193 6.95 7.04 8.54
N THR A 194 7.44 8.25 8.86
CA THR A 194 6.92 9.03 9.99
C THR A 194 5.45 9.35 9.81
N VAL A 195 5.06 9.88 8.64
CA VAL A 195 3.65 10.20 8.35
C VAL A 195 2.78 8.95 8.42
N SER A 196 3.23 7.83 7.84
CA SER A 196 2.46 6.57 7.84
C SER A 196 2.28 6.00 9.25
N ILE A 197 3.32 6.02 10.08
CA ILE A 197 3.25 5.50 11.47
C ILE A 197 2.33 6.40 12.31
N VAL A 198 2.55 7.72 12.29
CA VAL A 198 1.72 8.65 13.07
C VAL A 198 0.25 8.53 12.67
N SER A 199 -0.03 8.55 11.38
CA SER A 199 -1.42 8.47 10.92
C SER A 199 -2.08 7.13 11.27
N MET A 200 -1.36 6.03 11.13
CA MET A 200 -1.83 4.70 11.50
C MET A 200 -2.21 4.61 12.97
N TRP A 201 -1.34 5.09 13.87
CA TRP A 201 -1.57 4.97 15.30
C TRP A 201 -2.60 5.96 15.82
N VAL A 202 -2.63 7.20 15.31
CA VAL A 202 -3.59 8.22 15.73
C VAL A 202 -4.98 7.93 15.17
N PHE A 203 -5.10 7.83 13.85
CA PHE A 203 -6.41 7.71 13.20
C PHE A 203 -6.91 6.27 13.14
N ARG A 204 -6.08 5.33 12.69
CA ARG A 204 -6.56 3.97 12.48
C ARG A 204 -6.67 3.15 13.75
N VAL A 205 -5.72 3.25 14.68
CA VAL A 205 -5.77 2.53 15.96
C VAL A 205 -6.51 3.38 16.98
N GLY A 206 -6.02 4.58 17.30
CA GLY A 206 -6.56 5.42 18.38
C GLY A 206 -8.04 5.77 18.18
N PHE A 207 -8.40 6.24 16.99
CA PHE A 207 -9.78 6.59 16.67
C PHE A 207 -10.72 5.37 16.68
N CYS A 208 -10.28 4.21 16.12
CA CYS A 208 -11.09 3.00 16.15
C CYS A 208 -11.38 2.54 17.58
N TYR A 209 -10.37 2.49 18.44
CA TYR A 209 -10.55 2.10 19.83
C TYR A 209 -11.46 3.07 20.59
N LEU A 210 -11.27 4.37 20.39
CA LEU A 210 -12.11 5.39 21.03
C LEU A 210 -13.56 5.27 20.57
N TRP A 211 -13.81 5.12 19.27
CA TRP A 211 -15.16 5.07 18.73
C TRP A 211 -15.88 3.77 19.10
N VAL A 212 -15.23 2.63 18.96
CA VAL A 212 -15.86 1.33 19.26
C VAL A 212 -16.10 1.17 20.75
N LEU A 213 -15.09 1.45 21.60
CA LEU A 213 -15.20 1.19 23.04
C LEU A 213 -16.01 2.25 23.81
N LYS A 214 -15.95 3.53 23.37
CA LYS A 214 -16.65 4.61 24.10
C LYS A 214 -18.00 4.99 23.49
N MET A 215 -18.15 4.85 22.17
CA MET A 215 -19.35 5.29 21.47
C MET A 215 -20.20 4.13 20.94
N GLY A 216 -19.79 2.88 21.18
CA GLY A 216 -20.55 1.69 20.72
C GLY A 216 -20.58 1.53 19.20
N GLY A 217 -19.56 2.03 18.50
CA GLY A 217 -19.50 1.96 17.04
C GLY A 217 -19.39 0.53 16.51
N GLY A 218 -20.03 0.26 15.38
CA GLY A 218 -19.96 -1.03 14.68
C GLY A 218 -18.76 -1.15 13.72
N LEU A 219 -18.83 -2.13 12.81
CA LEU A 219 -17.78 -2.41 11.82
C LEU A 219 -17.44 -1.18 10.96
N LEU A 220 -18.44 -0.40 10.54
CA LEU A 220 -18.22 0.82 9.76
C LEU A 220 -17.31 1.81 10.49
N SER A 221 -17.43 1.94 11.81
CA SER A 221 -16.57 2.85 12.60
C SER A 221 -15.09 2.49 12.52
N ILE A 222 -14.77 1.20 12.45
CA ILE A 222 -13.42 0.70 12.25
C ILE A 222 -12.88 1.12 10.86
N TRP A 223 -13.71 1.00 9.85
CA TRP A 223 -13.34 1.41 8.49
C TRP A 223 -13.23 2.92 8.33
N MET A 224 -14.07 3.69 9.03
CA MET A 224 -13.95 5.16 9.10
C MET A 224 -12.59 5.61 9.64
N GLY A 225 -12.07 4.95 10.69
CA GLY A 225 -10.71 5.20 11.16
C GLY A 225 -9.64 4.97 10.07
N MET A 226 -9.82 3.93 9.25
CA MET A 226 -8.95 3.67 8.10
C MET A 226 -9.07 4.76 7.02
N TYR A 227 -10.28 5.26 6.75
CA TYR A 227 -10.51 6.32 5.77
C TYR A 227 -9.88 7.65 6.20
N LEU A 228 -9.97 7.99 7.48
CA LEU A 228 -9.30 9.15 8.05
C LEU A 228 -7.77 9.04 7.96
N ASP A 229 -7.21 7.86 8.22
CA ASP A 229 -5.78 7.57 8.01
C ASP A 229 -5.39 7.84 6.56
N TRP A 230 -6.14 7.34 5.58
CA TRP A 230 -5.86 7.57 4.16
C TRP A 230 -5.96 9.04 3.76
N ALA A 231 -6.98 9.75 4.23
CA ALA A 231 -7.16 11.17 3.94
C ALA A 231 -6.00 12.00 4.48
N PHE A 232 -5.60 11.78 5.73
CA PHE A 232 -4.47 12.49 6.34
C PHE A 232 -3.15 12.21 5.60
N ARG A 233 -2.85 10.94 5.32
CA ARG A 233 -1.66 10.54 4.55
C ARG A 233 -1.65 11.15 3.17
N SER A 234 -2.79 11.11 2.48
CA SER A 234 -2.96 11.70 1.15
C SER A 234 -2.61 13.18 1.16
N ILE A 235 -3.15 13.95 2.11
CA ILE A 235 -2.87 15.38 2.25
C ILE A 235 -1.37 15.62 2.48
N CYS A 236 -0.77 14.91 3.43
CA CYS A 236 0.65 15.06 3.75
C CYS A 236 1.55 14.76 2.55
N PHE A 237 1.28 13.67 1.83
CA PHE A 237 2.09 13.25 0.69
C PHE A 237 1.89 14.16 -0.52
N VAL A 238 0.66 14.59 -0.80
CA VAL A 238 0.38 15.54 -1.88
C VAL A 238 1.07 16.88 -1.62
N VAL A 239 0.97 17.43 -0.40
CA VAL A 239 1.66 18.66 -0.03
C VAL A 239 3.18 18.52 -0.19
N ARG A 240 3.76 17.39 0.24
CA ARG A 240 5.19 17.12 0.09
C ARG A 240 5.61 17.04 -1.38
N PHE A 241 4.80 16.36 -2.20
CA PHE A 241 5.04 16.20 -3.62
C PHE A 241 4.98 17.54 -4.37
N VAL A 242 3.91 18.33 -4.14
CA VAL A 242 3.69 19.62 -4.80
C VAL A 242 4.79 20.64 -4.42
N ARG A 243 5.25 20.63 -3.17
CA ARG A 243 6.36 21.51 -2.71
C ARG A 243 7.72 21.15 -3.33
N GLY A 244 7.86 20.06 -4.04
CA GLY A 244 9.09 19.67 -4.74
C GLY A 244 10.28 19.29 -3.86
N LYS A 245 10.16 19.33 -2.52
CA LYS A 245 11.26 19.05 -1.57
C LYS A 245 11.83 17.63 -1.70
N TRP A 246 11.08 16.71 -2.28
CA TRP A 246 11.53 15.34 -2.55
C TRP A 246 12.62 15.26 -3.64
N LEU A 247 12.71 16.25 -4.55
CA LEU A 247 13.73 16.33 -5.61
C LEU A 247 15.10 16.83 -5.10
N GLU A 248 15.14 17.41 -3.90
CA GLU A 248 16.35 17.93 -3.28
C GLU A 248 17.09 16.87 -2.46
N GLN A 249 16.46 15.74 -2.19
CA GLN A 249 17.06 14.64 -1.43
C GLN A 249 18.16 13.98 -2.27
N LYS A 250 19.33 13.81 -1.68
CA LYS A 250 20.41 13.05 -2.31
C LYS A 250 20.15 11.56 -2.09
N VAL A 251 19.74 10.88 -3.14
CA VAL A 251 19.45 9.44 -3.10
C VAL A 251 20.74 8.63 -2.98
N ILE A 252 21.84 9.17 -3.52
CA ILE A 252 23.15 8.48 -3.60
C ILE A 252 24.28 9.46 -3.33
#